data_9319c0e5b3fd45eb27d6a23532035c49
#
_entry.id   9319c0e5b3fd45eb27d6a23532035c49
#
_cell.length_a   1.000
_cell.length_b   1.000
_cell.length_c   1.000
_cell.angle_alpha   90.00
_cell.angle_beta   90.00
_cell.angle_gamma   90.00
#
_symmetry.space_group_name_H-M   'P 1'
#
loop_
_entity.id
_entity.type
_entity.pdbx_description
1 polymer ?
#
loop_
_entity_poly.entity_id
_entity_poly.type
_entity_poly.pdbx_seq_one_letter_code
_entity_poly.pdbx_strand_id
1 'polypeptide(L)'
;MDCILTFAAKKIPLRSCNAMARDISLIACALGLAFITPGAWAQQFPVKTIRVIAPFAPGGGADFMGRLTSQHLTELVGQTVVVENRVGAAGIIGYDFGLKAPPDGYTLTVVSTTYSILPSLYKLPYDPVKDMQPIIQFSRGPYIVAVHPSLPVKNIKELIALAKAQPNTINYASSGTGANVHLVTEMFTSMTGTKMVHIPYKGTGPGVVDTIAGQTSLVFGSMSSVMSYVRAGRLRALAVTSANRNPAAPEIPTVIESGVPGYDTFDWQGIVAPRGVPRAIVDRLNAEYAKILRGKDVSERLLKDGIVATPSTPEEFGAFIAHEIEVVRKIVAQAGIKVE
;
A
#
# COMPACT_ATOMS: atom_id res chain seq x y z
N MET A 1 -41.44 102.98 -1.99
CA MET A 1 -41.74 102.00 -0.95
C MET A 1 -41.00 100.76 -1.30
N ASP A 2 -39.75 100.70 -0.89
CA ASP A 2 -38.77 99.71 -1.29
C ASP A 2 -38.44 98.83 -0.15
N CYS A 3 -38.63 97.52 -0.33
CA CYS A 3 -38.26 96.54 0.65
C CYS A 3 -37.13 95.67 0.09
N ILE A 4 -35.90 95.97 0.51
CA ILE A 4 -34.70 95.24 0.09
C ILE A 4 -34.51 94.11 1.03
N LEU A 5 -34.60 92.85 0.55
CA LEU A 5 -34.27 91.64 1.25
C LEU A 5 -32.80 91.24 1.05
N THR A 6 -32.00 91.40 2.10
CA THR A 6 -30.57 91.06 2.13
C THR A 6 -30.43 89.59 2.45
N PHE A 7 -29.92 88.76 1.51
CA PHE A 7 -29.57 87.37 1.74
C PHE A 7 -28.16 87.30 2.29
N ALA A 8 -28.02 86.83 3.53
CA ALA A 8 -26.71 86.51 4.14
C ALA A 8 -26.21 85.11 3.70
N ALA A 9 -25.15 85.12 2.93
CA ALA A 9 -24.45 83.93 2.51
C ALA A 9 -23.65 83.33 3.70
N LYS A 10 -24.08 82.21 4.22
CA LYS A 10 -23.39 81.47 5.29
C LYS A 10 -22.27 80.64 4.66
N LYS A 11 -20.99 81.04 4.89
CA LYS A 11 -19.79 80.31 4.44
C LYS A 11 -19.72 78.99 5.17
N ILE A 12 -19.84 77.84 4.49
CA ILE A 12 -19.58 76.49 4.99
C ILE A 12 -18.07 76.26 4.99
N PRO A 13 -17.45 75.79 6.10
CA PRO A 13 -15.99 75.63 6.14
C PRO A 13 -15.56 74.36 5.35
N LEU A 14 -14.63 74.52 4.45
CA LEU A 14 -14.02 73.49 3.56
C LEU A 14 -13.23 72.40 4.31
N ARG A 15 -13.35 72.27 5.63
CA ARG A 15 -12.57 71.31 6.42
C ARG A 15 -13.19 69.90 6.54
N SER A 16 -14.45 69.69 6.13
CA SER A 16 -15.13 68.39 6.36
C SER A 16 -14.97 67.41 5.17
N CYS A 17 -14.58 67.83 3.97
CA CYS A 17 -14.46 66.92 2.84
C CYS A 17 -13.21 66.01 2.87
N ASN A 18 -12.10 66.44 3.51
CA ASN A 18 -10.86 65.63 3.52
C ASN A 18 -10.88 64.51 4.59
N ALA A 19 -11.68 64.64 5.60
CA ALA A 19 -11.83 63.56 6.63
C ALA A 19 -12.66 62.39 6.09
N MET A 20 -13.78 62.65 5.41
CA MET A 20 -14.63 61.60 4.83
C MET A 20 -13.92 60.83 3.69
N ALA A 21 -13.07 61.49 2.90
CA ALA A 21 -12.31 60.85 1.82
C ALA A 21 -11.21 59.88 2.36
N ARG A 22 -10.61 60.16 3.54
CA ARG A 22 -9.60 59.31 4.17
C ARG A 22 -10.24 58.07 4.82
N ASP A 23 -11.43 58.19 5.38
CA ASP A 23 -12.12 57.04 6.03
C ASP A 23 -12.69 56.08 4.99
N ILE A 24 -13.13 56.55 3.83
CA ILE A 24 -13.58 55.71 2.72
C ILE A 24 -12.39 54.95 2.10
N SER A 25 -11.20 55.56 1.97
CA SER A 25 -9.99 54.89 1.46
C SER A 25 -9.46 53.82 2.41
N LEU A 26 -9.55 54.01 3.73
CA LEU A 26 -9.13 52.99 4.73
C LEU A 26 -10.10 51.80 4.80
N ILE A 27 -11.40 52.03 4.63
CA ILE A 27 -12.39 50.97 4.53
C ILE A 27 -12.26 50.18 3.23
N ALA A 28 -11.96 50.79 2.11
CA ALA A 28 -11.72 50.12 0.84
C ALA A 28 -10.43 49.23 0.86
N CYS A 29 -9.35 49.69 1.54
CA CYS A 29 -8.16 48.89 1.75
C CYS A 29 -8.38 47.71 2.71
N ALA A 30 -9.20 47.89 3.74
CA ALA A 30 -9.51 46.79 4.69
C ALA A 30 -10.41 45.70 4.09
N LEU A 31 -11.31 46.06 3.16
CA LEU A 31 -12.13 45.05 2.43
C LEU A 31 -11.35 44.31 1.34
N GLY A 32 -10.28 44.88 0.80
CA GLY A 32 -9.43 44.24 -0.22
C GLY A 32 -8.53 43.11 0.30
N LEU A 33 -8.26 43.05 1.63
CA LEU A 33 -7.40 42.04 2.23
C LEU A 33 -8.14 40.78 2.71
N ALA A 34 -9.47 40.74 2.64
CA ALA A 34 -10.27 39.63 3.21
C ALA A 34 -10.51 38.45 2.25
N PHE A 35 -10.00 38.45 1.02
CA PHE A 35 -10.18 37.36 0.05
C PHE A 35 -8.91 36.60 -0.31
N ILE A 36 -7.94 36.51 0.59
CA ILE A 36 -6.91 35.47 0.43
C ILE A 36 -7.48 34.18 1.02
N THR A 37 -8.32 33.49 0.24
CA THR A 37 -8.80 32.15 0.58
C THR A 37 -7.62 31.17 0.54
N PRO A 38 -7.39 30.38 1.63
CA PRO A 38 -6.34 29.36 1.65
C PRO A 38 -6.64 28.19 0.72
N GLY A 39 -7.62 28.29 -0.17
CA GLY A 39 -8.03 27.23 -1.08
C GLY A 39 -7.22 27.11 -2.39
N ALA A 40 -6.33 28.06 -2.70
CA ALA A 40 -5.62 28.07 -3.98
C ALA A 40 -4.49 27.02 -4.12
N TRP A 41 -4.01 26.46 -3.00
CA TRP A 41 -2.86 25.53 -3.02
C TRP A 41 -3.25 24.09 -3.38
N ALA A 42 -4.48 23.68 -3.12
CA ALA A 42 -4.95 22.32 -3.42
C ALA A 42 -5.22 22.11 -4.93
N GLN A 43 -5.50 23.18 -5.67
CA GLN A 43 -5.74 23.09 -7.13
C GLN A 43 -4.46 22.88 -7.95
N GLN A 44 -3.28 23.15 -7.39
CA GLN A 44 -2.00 23.00 -8.11
C GLN A 44 -1.23 21.72 -7.77
N PHE A 45 -1.70 20.91 -6.81
CA PHE A 45 -1.04 19.63 -6.52
C PHE A 45 -1.32 18.60 -7.64
N PRO A 46 -0.29 17.82 -8.10
CA PRO A 46 1.13 17.97 -7.82
C PRO A 46 1.81 18.97 -8.78
N VAL A 47 2.83 19.72 -8.29
CA VAL A 47 3.68 20.62 -9.09
C VAL A 47 5.14 20.16 -9.17
N LYS A 48 5.47 19.07 -8.49
CA LYS A 48 6.81 18.44 -8.48
C LYS A 48 6.67 16.91 -8.46
N THR A 49 7.79 16.22 -8.64
CA THR A 49 7.85 14.75 -8.61
C THR A 49 7.28 14.19 -7.32
N ILE A 50 6.41 13.16 -7.44
CA ILE A 50 5.92 12.34 -6.33
C ILE A 50 6.85 11.14 -6.17
N ARG A 51 7.23 10.81 -4.92
CA ARG A 51 8.00 9.62 -4.57
C ARG A 51 7.11 8.58 -3.94
N VAL A 52 7.18 7.37 -4.45
CA VAL A 52 6.48 6.19 -3.91
C VAL A 52 7.53 5.25 -3.31
N ILE A 53 7.54 5.11 -2.00
CA ILE A 53 8.44 4.22 -1.28
C ILE A 53 7.88 2.79 -1.34
N ALA A 54 8.66 1.87 -1.92
CA ALA A 54 8.42 0.44 -1.88
C ALA A 54 9.37 -0.19 -0.83
N PRO A 55 8.87 -0.78 0.26
CA PRO A 55 9.70 -1.20 1.41
C PRO A 55 10.46 -2.51 1.18
N PHE A 56 10.36 -3.12 0.00
CA PHE A 56 10.98 -4.38 -0.37
C PHE A 56 11.77 -4.27 -1.67
N ALA A 57 12.62 -5.27 -1.93
CA ALA A 57 13.36 -5.39 -3.17
C ALA A 57 12.41 -5.54 -4.38
N PRO A 58 12.86 -5.13 -5.58
CA PRO A 58 12.08 -5.26 -6.82
C PRO A 58 11.60 -6.69 -7.08
N GLY A 59 10.47 -6.82 -7.79
CA GLY A 59 9.89 -8.10 -8.23
C GLY A 59 8.92 -8.76 -7.26
N GLY A 60 8.67 -8.16 -6.07
CA GLY A 60 7.59 -8.57 -5.16
C GLY A 60 6.26 -7.85 -5.46
N GLY A 61 5.16 -8.29 -4.81
CA GLY A 61 3.83 -7.71 -5.00
C GLY A 61 3.74 -6.22 -4.74
N ALA A 62 4.39 -5.72 -3.68
CA ALA A 62 4.42 -4.29 -3.35
C ALA A 62 5.15 -3.45 -4.41
N ASP A 63 6.28 -3.94 -4.95
CA ASP A 63 7.00 -3.27 -6.03
C ASP A 63 6.18 -3.28 -7.33
N PHE A 64 5.57 -4.43 -7.66
CA PHE A 64 4.69 -4.57 -8.83
C PHE A 64 3.54 -3.55 -8.80
N MET A 65 2.78 -3.50 -7.70
CA MET A 65 1.66 -2.57 -7.57
C MET A 65 2.12 -1.11 -7.53
N GLY A 66 3.22 -0.83 -6.82
CA GLY A 66 3.81 0.49 -6.78
C GLY A 66 4.17 1.01 -8.18
N ARG A 67 4.85 0.20 -9.01
CA ARG A 67 5.24 0.58 -10.38
C ARG A 67 4.05 0.69 -11.32
N LEU A 68 3.15 -0.30 -11.30
CA LEU A 68 1.96 -0.30 -12.15
C LEU A 68 1.13 0.97 -11.91
N THR A 69 0.82 1.28 -10.66
CA THR A 69 -0.01 2.44 -10.33
C THR A 69 0.74 3.78 -10.51
N SER A 70 2.06 3.83 -10.27
CA SER A 70 2.87 5.04 -10.48
C SER A 70 3.00 5.42 -11.96
N GLN A 71 3.10 4.44 -12.85
CA GLN A 71 3.12 4.69 -14.30
C GLN A 71 1.85 5.42 -14.73
N HIS A 72 0.68 4.86 -14.40
CA HIS A 72 -0.60 5.47 -14.76
C HIS A 72 -0.86 6.79 -14.02
N LEU A 73 -0.41 6.92 -12.76
CA LEU A 73 -0.54 8.18 -12.04
C LEU A 73 0.26 9.29 -12.70
N THR A 74 1.48 9.01 -13.20
CA THR A 74 2.29 9.97 -13.97
C THR A 74 1.50 10.54 -15.16
N GLU A 75 0.80 9.70 -15.91
CA GLU A 75 -0.02 10.10 -17.06
C GLU A 75 -1.22 10.97 -16.64
N LEU A 76 -1.87 10.63 -15.53
CA LEU A 76 -3.07 11.32 -15.06
C LEU A 76 -2.77 12.70 -14.45
N VAL A 77 -1.68 12.81 -13.68
CA VAL A 77 -1.39 14.05 -12.94
C VAL A 77 -0.40 14.96 -13.66
N GLY A 78 0.21 14.51 -14.78
CA GLY A 78 1.16 15.29 -15.57
C GLY A 78 2.48 15.60 -14.85
N GLN A 79 2.80 14.86 -13.79
CA GLN A 79 4.04 14.97 -13.01
C GLN A 79 4.67 13.60 -12.84
N THR A 80 5.99 13.52 -12.86
CA THR A 80 6.72 12.26 -12.68
C THR A 80 6.42 11.64 -11.33
N VAL A 81 6.11 10.34 -11.32
CA VAL A 81 5.96 9.52 -10.11
C VAL A 81 7.06 8.45 -10.10
N VAL A 82 7.96 8.51 -9.12
CA VAL A 82 9.14 7.63 -9.04
C VAL A 82 8.97 6.63 -7.92
N VAL A 83 9.17 5.35 -8.22
CA VAL A 83 9.21 4.29 -7.19
C VAL A 83 10.65 4.11 -6.70
N GLU A 84 10.81 4.20 -5.39
CA GLU A 84 12.09 4.04 -4.69
C GLU A 84 12.03 2.84 -3.74
N ASN A 85 12.86 1.81 -3.97
CA ASN A 85 12.92 0.65 -3.11
C ASN A 85 13.81 0.95 -1.87
N ARG A 86 13.19 0.97 -0.66
CA ARG A 86 13.85 1.15 0.64
C ARG A 86 13.76 -0.13 1.45
N VAL A 87 14.75 -0.99 1.31
CA VAL A 87 14.71 -2.36 1.81
C VAL A 87 15.37 -2.52 3.18
N GLY A 88 14.92 -3.50 3.98
CA GLY A 88 15.56 -3.93 5.21
C GLY A 88 14.60 -4.09 6.38
N ALA A 89 14.99 -4.93 7.36
CA ALA A 89 14.22 -5.25 8.56
C ALA A 89 12.72 -5.56 8.25
N ALA A 90 12.46 -6.51 7.33
CA ALA A 90 11.11 -6.86 6.88
C ALA A 90 10.26 -5.66 6.41
N GLY A 91 10.89 -4.61 5.86
CA GLY A 91 10.22 -3.40 5.39
C GLY A 91 10.15 -2.26 6.41
N ILE A 92 10.51 -2.47 7.68
CA ILE A 92 10.45 -1.45 8.73
C ILE A 92 11.21 -0.18 8.32
N ILE A 93 12.39 -0.32 7.68
CA ILE A 93 13.20 0.82 7.22
C ILE A 93 12.43 1.68 6.20
N GLY A 94 11.78 1.04 5.24
CA GLY A 94 10.99 1.74 4.21
C GLY A 94 9.74 2.40 4.78
N TYR A 95 9.03 1.72 5.66
CA TYR A 95 7.84 2.26 6.34
C TYR A 95 8.20 3.47 7.22
N ASP A 96 9.22 3.34 8.07
CA ASP A 96 9.68 4.43 8.94
C ASP A 96 10.08 5.68 8.13
N PHE A 97 10.85 5.47 7.07
CA PHE A 97 11.26 6.54 6.17
C PHE A 97 10.07 7.25 5.53
N GLY A 98 9.11 6.48 5.02
CA GLY A 98 7.95 7.04 4.32
C GLY A 98 6.98 7.75 5.26
N LEU A 99 6.70 7.18 6.44
CA LEU A 99 5.76 7.74 7.41
C LEU A 99 6.29 9.00 8.12
N LYS A 100 7.62 9.17 8.21
CA LYS A 100 8.27 10.35 8.78
C LYS A 100 8.58 11.45 7.75
N ALA A 101 8.22 11.26 6.48
CA ALA A 101 8.40 12.28 5.45
C ALA A 101 7.49 13.50 5.70
N PRO A 102 7.77 14.67 5.09
CA PRO A 102 6.88 15.82 5.17
C PRO A 102 5.45 15.47 4.70
N PRO A 103 4.41 15.95 5.44
CA PRO A 103 3.01 15.64 5.12
C PRO A 103 2.46 16.55 4.00
N ASP A 104 3.18 16.63 2.88
CA ASP A 104 2.85 17.49 1.73
C ASP A 104 2.26 16.70 0.54
N GLY A 105 2.07 15.38 0.68
CA GLY A 105 1.52 14.49 -0.35
C GLY A 105 2.54 14.03 -1.41
N TYR A 106 3.80 14.46 -1.35
CA TYR A 106 4.82 14.10 -2.33
C TYR A 106 5.67 12.89 -1.95
N THR A 107 5.48 12.33 -0.76
CA THR A 107 6.05 11.02 -0.39
C THR A 107 4.91 10.10 0.03
N LEU A 108 4.74 9.03 -0.72
CA LEU A 108 3.75 8.00 -0.49
C LEU A 108 4.47 6.68 -0.18
N THR A 109 3.82 5.78 0.53
CA THR A 109 4.42 4.50 0.92
C THR A 109 3.48 3.36 0.57
N VAL A 110 3.98 2.40 -0.21
CA VAL A 110 3.25 1.16 -0.45
C VAL A 110 3.27 0.32 0.82
N VAL A 111 2.09 -0.08 1.27
CA VAL A 111 1.89 -1.01 2.39
C VAL A 111 1.30 -2.33 1.88
N SER A 112 1.57 -3.40 2.60
CA SER A 112 1.11 -4.75 2.28
C SER A 112 0.73 -5.49 3.55
N THR A 113 0.30 -6.75 3.43
CA THR A 113 0.01 -7.63 4.58
C THR A 113 1.12 -7.60 5.64
N THR A 114 2.39 -7.47 5.24
CA THR A 114 3.50 -7.32 6.20
C THR A 114 3.31 -6.14 7.16
N TYR A 115 2.75 -5.02 6.69
CA TYR A 115 2.53 -3.84 7.52
C TYR A 115 1.65 -4.14 8.75
N SER A 116 0.64 -5.00 8.61
CA SER A 116 -0.22 -5.42 9.71
C SER A 116 0.40 -6.52 10.59
N ILE A 117 1.42 -7.23 10.10
CA ILE A 117 2.11 -8.29 10.85
C ILE A 117 3.14 -7.72 11.83
N LEU A 118 3.90 -6.72 11.39
CA LEU A 118 5.05 -6.20 12.12
C LEU A 118 4.76 -5.75 13.56
N PRO A 119 3.61 -5.11 13.88
CA PRO A 119 3.29 -4.71 15.26
C PRO A 119 3.17 -5.87 16.25
N SER A 120 2.92 -7.09 15.75
CA SER A 120 2.81 -8.29 16.59
C SER A 120 4.17 -8.95 16.87
N LEU A 121 5.20 -8.62 16.10
CA LEU A 121 6.50 -9.29 16.12
C LEU A 121 7.65 -8.37 16.54
N TYR A 122 7.51 -7.06 16.32
CA TYR A 122 8.59 -6.09 16.53
C TYR A 122 8.13 -4.86 17.31
N LYS A 123 9.04 -4.28 18.07
CA LYS A 123 8.89 -2.91 18.58
C LYS A 123 9.20 -1.95 17.43
N LEU A 124 8.19 -1.31 16.89
CA LEU A 124 8.30 -0.41 15.74
C LEU A 124 8.75 1.00 16.15
N PRO A 125 9.50 1.72 15.31
CA PRO A 125 9.86 3.13 15.51
C PRO A 125 8.74 4.10 15.13
N TYR A 126 7.56 3.59 14.77
CA TYR A 126 6.35 4.33 14.38
C TYR A 126 5.09 3.63 14.91
N ASP A 127 3.99 4.36 15.05
CA ASP A 127 2.66 3.79 15.32
C ASP A 127 1.99 3.47 13.98
N PRO A 128 1.68 2.19 13.70
CA PRO A 128 1.18 1.77 12.38
C PRO A 128 -0.23 2.30 12.05
N VAL A 129 -0.95 2.84 13.00
CA VAL A 129 -2.29 3.40 12.81
C VAL A 129 -2.27 4.93 12.91
N LYS A 130 -1.53 5.46 13.91
CA LYS A 130 -1.57 6.91 14.19
C LYS A 130 -0.66 7.74 13.31
N ASP A 131 0.47 7.19 12.84
CA ASP A 131 1.47 7.95 12.08
C ASP A 131 1.22 7.90 10.57
N MET A 132 0.19 7.16 10.11
CA MET A 132 -0.17 7.07 8.70
C MET A 132 -1.46 7.81 8.37
N GLN A 133 -1.54 8.30 7.14
CA GLN A 133 -2.75 8.76 6.47
C GLN A 133 -3.09 7.75 5.37
N PRO A 134 -4.17 6.97 5.49
CA PRO A 134 -4.55 6.03 4.45
C PRO A 134 -4.99 6.78 3.19
N ILE A 135 -4.60 6.27 2.02
CA ILE A 135 -5.05 6.80 0.73
C ILE A 135 -6.03 5.82 0.09
N ILE A 136 -5.59 4.58 -0.21
CA ILE A 136 -6.45 3.59 -0.89
C ILE A 136 -5.85 2.18 -0.77
N GLN A 137 -6.69 1.17 -0.67
CA GLN A 137 -6.31 -0.21 -0.94
C GLN A 137 -6.22 -0.42 -2.46
N PHE A 138 -5.16 -1.07 -2.91
CA PHE A 138 -4.95 -1.36 -4.33
C PHE A 138 -5.58 -2.67 -4.76
N SER A 139 -5.25 -3.74 -4.04
CA SER A 139 -5.52 -5.09 -4.51
C SER A 139 -5.55 -6.11 -3.38
N ARG A 140 -6.15 -7.26 -3.70
CA ARG A 140 -6.17 -8.46 -2.88
C ARG A 140 -6.03 -9.69 -3.78
N GLY A 141 -5.29 -10.71 -3.31
CA GLY A 141 -5.14 -11.98 -4.01
C GLY A 141 -4.54 -13.05 -3.11
N PRO A 142 -4.61 -14.35 -3.50
CA PRO A 142 -3.97 -15.40 -2.74
C PRO A 142 -2.44 -15.38 -2.91
N TYR A 143 -1.75 -16.10 -2.04
CA TYR A 143 -0.42 -16.60 -2.34
C TYR A 143 -0.53 -17.88 -3.17
N ILE A 144 0.58 -18.22 -3.82
CA ILE A 144 0.75 -19.48 -4.55
C ILE A 144 1.87 -20.27 -3.89
N VAL A 145 1.62 -21.52 -3.58
CA VAL A 145 2.66 -22.48 -3.13
C VAL A 145 3.36 -22.98 -4.38
N ALA A 146 4.53 -22.46 -4.64
CA ALA A 146 5.33 -22.79 -5.81
C ALA A 146 6.64 -23.48 -5.42
N VAL A 147 7.00 -24.53 -6.14
CA VAL A 147 8.22 -25.31 -5.90
C VAL A 147 9.13 -25.31 -7.13
N HIS A 148 10.43 -25.45 -6.91
CA HIS A 148 11.36 -25.76 -8.00
C HIS A 148 11.00 -27.13 -8.61
N PRO A 149 11.02 -27.29 -9.95
CA PRO A 149 10.62 -28.54 -10.61
C PRO A 149 11.41 -29.81 -10.20
N SER A 150 12.63 -29.63 -9.67
CA SER A 150 13.44 -30.77 -9.17
C SER A 150 12.95 -31.34 -7.85
N LEU A 151 12.14 -30.58 -7.06
CA LEU A 151 11.55 -31.12 -5.84
C LEU A 151 10.54 -32.23 -6.24
N PRO A 152 10.69 -33.48 -5.74
CA PRO A 152 9.90 -34.62 -6.19
C PRO A 152 8.49 -34.64 -5.58
N VAL A 153 7.74 -33.52 -5.71
CA VAL A 153 6.37 -33.37 -5.23
C VAL A 153 5.49 -32.73 -6.32
N LYS A 154 4.25 -33.17 -6.44
CA LYS A 154 3.29 -32.71 -7.46
C LYS A 154 2.07 -32.02 -6.84
N ASN A 155 1.87 -32.14 -5.52
CA ASN A 155 0.73 -31.59 -4.79
C ASN A 155 1.11 -31.36 -3.32
N ILE A 156 0.22 -30.71 -2.58
CA ILE A 156 0.42 -30.37 -1.16
C ILE A 156 0.55 -31.64 -0.28
N LYS A 157 -0.18 -32.72 -0.59
CA LYS A 157 -0.10 -33.97 0.20
C LYS A 157 1.29 -34.59 0.12
N GLU A 158 1.88 -34.60 -1.09
CA GLU A 158 3.24 -35.09 -1.32
C GLU A 158 4.28 -34.18 -0.65
N LEU A 159 4.09 -32.83 -0.69
CA LEU A 159 4.95 -31.89 0.02
C LEU A 159 4.94 -32.15 1.53
N ILE A 160 3.75 -32.33 2.13
CA ILE A 160 3.61 -32.63 3.55
C ILE A 160 4.26 -33.97 3.89
N ALA A 161 4.04 -35.00 3.08
CA ALA A 161 4.63 -36.32 3.29
C ALA A 161 6.17 -36.29 3.26
N LEU A 162 6.74 -35.58 2.26
CA LEU A 162 8.18 -35.39 2.12
C LEU A 162 8.76 -34.62 3.31
N ALA A 163 8.14 -33.50 3.70
CA ALA A 163 8.61 -32.69 4.81
C ALA A 163 8.53 -33.40 6.17
N LYS A 164 7.57 -34.32 6.33
CA LYS A 164 7.49 -35.20 7.54
C LYS A 164 8.51 -36.33 7.53
N ALA A 165 8.76 -36.91 6.35
CA ALA A 165 9.75 -37.97 6.20
C ALA A 165 11.19 -37.48 6.35
N GLN A 166 11.44 -36.25 5.95
CA GLN A 166 12.75 -35.61 5.95
C GLN A 166 12.69 -34.19 6.58
N PRO A 167 12.53 -34.09 7.93
CA PRO A 167 12.45 -32.81 8.61
C PRO A 167 13.70 -31.95 8.40
N ASN A 168 13.51 -30.64 8.21
CA ASN A 168 14.58 -29.64 7.99
C ASN A 168 15.46 -29.90 6.74
N THR A 169 14.98 -30.64 5.75
CA THR A 169 15.69 -30.81 4.47
C THR A 169 15.15 -29.91 3.36
N ILE A 170 13.85 -29.57 3.43
CA ILE A 170 13.22 -28.64 2.51
C ILE A 170 13.45 -27.22 3.00
N ASN A 171 14.07 -26.39 2.18
CA ASN A 171 14.22 -24.96 2.45
C ASN A 171 13.19 -24.15 1.68
N TYR A 172 12.75 -23.04 2.27
CA TYR A 172 11.82 -22.11 1.62
C TYR A 172 12.32 -20.67 1.66
N ALA A 173 12.07 -19.96 0.57
CA ALA A 173 12.36 -18.53 0.46
C ALA A 173 11.24 -17.70 1.10
N SER A 174 11.59 -16.63 1.82
CA SER A 174 10.63 -15.65 2.31
C SER A 174 11.00 -14.21 1.94
N SER A 175 10.08 -13.29 2.16
CA SER A 175 10.31 -11.85 1.98
C SER A 175 11.09 -11.18 3.12
N GLY A 176 11.57 -11.96 4.09
CA GLY A 176 12.29 -11.55 5.28
C GLY A 176 11.67 -12.12 6.55
N THR A 177 12.47 -12.22 7.62
CA THR A 177 11.98 -12.72 8.91
C THR A 177 10.85 -11.83 9.43
N GLY A 178 9.71 -12.42 9.78
CA GLY A 178 8.52 -11.69 10.23
C GLY A 178 7.69 -11.01 9.13
N ALA A 179 8.09 -11.11 7.85
CA ALA A 179 7.29 -10.61 6.74
C ALA A 179 6.16 -11.61 6.35
N ASN A 180 5.25 -11.18 5.48
CA ASN A 180 4.07 -11.94 5.08
C ASN A 180 4.36 -13.36 4.59
N VAL A 181 5.34 -13.54 3.68
CA VAL A 181 5.70 -14.85 3.13
C VAL A 181 6.27 -15.79 4.21
N HIS A 182 7.01 -15.25 5.20
CA HIS A 182 7.44 -16.02 6.36
C HIS A 182 6.23 -16.49 7.18
N LEU A 183 5.33 -15.54 7.56
CA LEU A 183 4.18 -15.86 8.40
C LEU A 183 3.25 -16.90 7.77
N VAL A 184 2.90 -16.77 6.49
CA VAL A 184 2.01 -17.72 5.82
C VAL A 184 2.65 -19.11 5.68
N THR A 185 3.98 -19.17 5.48
CA THR A 185 4.68 -20.46 5.44
C THR A 185 4.75 -21.10 6.82
N GLU A 186 5.05 -20.33 7.88
CA GLU A 186 5.05 -20.84 9.26
C GLU A 186 3.65 -21.28 9.71
N MET A 187 2.60 -20.58 9.30
CA MET A 187 1.23 -21.04 9.53
C MET A 187 0.97 -22.40 8.86
N PHE A 188 1.46 -22.61 7.62
CA PHE A 188 1.36 -23.89 6.94
C PHE A 188 2.14 -24.99 7.68
N THR A 189 3.39 -24.74 8.10
CA THR A 189 4.22 -25.71 8.82
C THR A 189 3.59 -26.10 10.15
N SER A 190 3.05 -25.12 10.90
CA SER A 190 2.34 -25.33 12.16
C SER A 190 1.09 -26.19 11.98
N MET A 191 0.22 -25.84 11.03
CA MET A 191 -1.03 -26.59 10.79
C MET A 191 -0.81 -27.99 10.24
N THR A 192 0.29 -28.24 9.53
CA THR A 192 0.61 -29.56 8.95
C THR A 192 1.54 -30.39 9.82
N GLY A 193 2.13 -29.83 10.88
CA GLY A 193 3.14 -30.48 11.72
C GLY A 193 4.42 -30.82 10.95
N THR A 194 4.79 -29.97 9.97
CA THR A 194 6.01 -30.11 9.17
C THR A 194 7.13 -29.20 9.68
N LYS A 195 8.38 -29.50 9.31
CA LYS A 195 9.56 -28.67 9.63
C LYS A 195 10.34 -28.39 8.35
N MET A 196 10.48 -27.13 8.01
CA MET A 196 11.22 -26.64 6.84
C MET A 196 12.24 -25.58 7.28
N VAL A 197 13.28 -25.36 6.46
CA VAL A 197 14.34 -24.40 6.76
C VAL A 197 14.00 -23.05 6.13
N HIS A 198 13.93 -22.01 6.94
CA HIS A 198 13.65 -20.65 6.50
C HIS A 198 14.90 -19.99 5.91
N ILE A 199 14.80 -19.44 4.69
CA ILE A 199 15.84 -18.63 4.02
C ILE A 199 15.28 -17.22 3.78
N PRO A 200 15.66 -16.22 4.58
CA PRO A 200 15.13 -14.86 4.47
C PRO A 200 15.81 -14.04 3.35
N TYR A 201 15.01 -13.34 2.57
CA TYR A 201 15.44 -12.37 1.56
C TYR A 201 14.96 -10.96 1.88
N LYS A 202 15.44 -9.95 1.14
CA LYS A 202 14.99 -8.55 1.28
C LYS A 202 13.72 -8.25 0.48
N GLY A 203 12.83 -9.25 0.32
CA GLY A 203 11.60 -9.21 -0.45
C GLY A 203 11.36 -10.50 -1.22
N THR A 204 10.14 -10.70 -1.72
CA THR A 204 9.75 -11.94 -2.44
C THR A 204 10.50 -12.11 -3.75
N GLY A 205 10.79 -11.02 -4.48
CA GLY A 205 11.45 -11.07 -5.80
C GLY A 205 12.77 -11.85 -5.80
N PRO A 206 13.79 -11.49 -5.00
CA PRO A 206 15.04 -12.23 -4.90
C PRO A 206 14.82 -13.70 -4.49
N GLY A 207 13.91 -13.97 -3.55
CA GLY A 207 13.58 -15.34 -3.14
C GLY A 207 13.00 -16.19 -4.27
N VAL A 208 12.14 -15.61 -5.12
CA VAL A 208 11.60 -16.28 -6.32
C VAL A 208 12.71 -16.59 -7.31
N VAL A 209 13.64 -15.65 -7.55
CA VAL A 209 14.78 -15.87 -8.45
C VAL A 209 15.63 -17.05 -7.96
N ASP A 210 15.95 -17.11 -6.67
CA ASP A 210 16.73 -18.20 -6.08
C ASP A 210 15.95 -19.52 -6.05
N THR A 211 14.62 -19.49 -5.90
CA THR A 211 13.79 -20.69 -6.06
C THR A 211 13.81 -21.21 -7.49
N ILE A 212 13.77 -20.32 -8.49
CA ILE A 212 13.89 -20.67 -9.93
C ILE A 212 15.27 -21.26 -10.24
N ALA A 213 16.32 -20.79 -9.56
CA ALA A 213 17.68 -21.29 -9.70
C ALA A 213 17.94 -22.58 -8.91
N GLY A 214 16.97 -23.08 -8.12
CA GLY A 214 17.10 -24.28 -7.30
C GLY A 214 17.91 -24.09 -6.01
N GLN A 215 18.23 -22.85 -5.63
CA GLN A 215 18.91 -22.53 -4.37
C GLN A 215 17.96 -22.70 -3.18
N THR A 216 16.67 -22.44 -3.36
CA THR A 216 15.61 -22.79 -2.44
C THR A 216 14.60 -23.73 -3.11
N SER A 217 13.95 -24.57 -2.30
CA SER A 217 13.05 -25.63 -2.79
C SER A 217 11.67 -25.08 -3.14
N LEU A 218 11.18 -24.09 -2.36
CA LEU A 218 9.83 -23.54 -2.50
C LEU A 218 9.71 -22.10 -2.03
N VAL A 219 8.61 -21.46 -2.45
CA VAL A 219 8.18 -20.14 -2.01
C VAL A 219 6.65 -20.06 -1.95
N PHE A 220 6.10 -19.43 -0.91
CA PHE A 220 4.70 -18.98 -0.85
C PHE A 220 4.64 -17.55 -1.39
N GLY A 221 4.72 -17.38 -2.69
CA GLY A 221 4.81 -16.04 -3.31
C GLY A 221 3.44 -15.44 -3.63
N SER A 222 3.35 -14.10 -3.71
CA SER A 222 2.15 -13.47 -4.26
C SER A 222 1.94 -13.90 -5.72
N MET A 223 0.69 -13.93 -6.15
CA MET A 223 0.34 -14.28 -7.54
C MET A 223 1.15 -13.46 -8.56
N SER A 224 1.27 -12.14 -8.33
CA SER A 224 2.02 -11.24 -9.22
C SER A 224 3.51 -11.55 -9.34
N SER A 225 4.12 -12.12 -8.29
CA SER A 225 5.56 -12.43 -8.29
C SER A 225 5.89 -13.82 -8.85
N VAL A 226 4.93 -14.75 -8.89
CA VAL A 226 5.19 -16.17 -9.18
C VAL A 226 4.50 -16.67 -10.45
N MET A 227 3.28 -16.18 -10.79
CA MET A 227 2.43 -16.78 -11.81
C MET A 227 3.07 -16.82 -13.20
N SER A 228 3.83 -15.80 -13.60
CA SER A 228 4.52 -15.77 -14.89
C SER A 228 5.54 -16.90 -15.02
N TYR A 229 6.24 -17.25 -13.94
CA TYR A 229 7.21 -18.34 -13.92
C TYR A 229 6.54 -19.71 -13.86
N VAL A 230 5.38 -19.83 -13.23
CA VAL A 230 4.55 -21.03 -13.27
C VAL A 230 4.07 -21.30 -14.68
N ARG A 231 3.52 -20.29 -15.37
CA ARG A 231 3.08 -20.40 -16.77
C ARG A 231 4.23 -20.75 -17.72
N ALA A 232 5.44 -20.26 -17.43
CA ALA A 232 6.64 -20.58 -18.19
C ALA A 232 7.26 -21.96 -17.83
N GLY A 233 6.66 -22.74 -16.91
CA GLY A 233 7.16 -24.03 -16.45
C GLY A 233 8.46 -23.96 -15.63
N ARG A 234 8.88 -22.76 -15.22
CA ARG A 234 10.09 -22.55 -14.42
C ARG A 234 9.88 -22.87 -12.94
N LEU A 235 8.64 -22.76 -12.46
CA LEU A 235 8.18 -23.21 -11.15
C LEU A 235 6.95 -24.10 -11.33
N ARG A 236 6.72 -25.00 -10.38
CA ARG A 236 5.51 -25.82 -10.30
C ARG A 236 4.62 -25.27 -9.21
N ALA A 237 3.38 -24.87 -9.54
CA ALA A 237 2.37 -24.53 -8.58
C ALA A 237 1.78 -25.80 -7.96
N LEU A 238 1.64 -25.83 -6.65
CA LEU A 238 1.00 -26.92 -5.92
C LEU A 238 -0.41 -26.55 -5.45
N ALA A 239 -0.63 -25.32 -5.01
CA ALA A 239 -1.92 -24.82 -4.54
C ALA A 239 -1.94 -23.28 -4.46
N VAL A 240 -3.15 -22.71 -4.40
CA VAL A 240 -3.38 -21.34 -3.94
C VAL A 240 -3.85 -21.34 -2.49
N THR A 241 -3.59 -20.25 -1.76
CA THR A 241 -3.84 -20.18 -0.32
C THR A 241 -5.23 -19.68 0.07
N SER A 242 -6.02 -19.21 -0.90
CA SER A 242 -7.40 -18.77 -0.69
C SER A 242 -8.36 -19.94 -0.45
N ALA A 243 -9.49 -19.67 0.22
CA ALA A 243 -10.55 -20.64 0.47
C ALA A 243 -11.12 -21.23 -0.83
N ASN A 244 -11.19 -20.43 -1.90
CA ASN A 244 -11.66 -20.84 -3.22
C ASN A 244 -10.54 -20.78 -4.24
N ARG A 245 -10.65 -21.58 -5.32
CA ARG A 245 -9.72 -21.52 -6.44
C ARG A 245 -9.71 -20.13 -7.09
N ASN A 246 -8.55 -19.75 -7.58
CA ASN A 246 -8.41 -18.46 -8.27
C ASN A 246 -8.94 -18.56 -9.71
N PRO A 247 -9.82 -17.66 -10.16
CA PRO A 247 -10.37 -17.70 -11.52
C PRO A 247 -9.33 -17.58 -12.65
N ALA A 248 -8.17 -16.97 -12.36
CA ALA A 248 -7.08 -16.87 -13.34
C ALA A 248 -6.24 -18.15 -13.48
N ALA A 249 -6.44 -19.13 -12.58
CA ALA A 249 -5.75 -20.41 -12.55
C ALA A 249 -6.66 -21.48 -11.91
N PRO A 250 -7.82 -21.80 -12.52
CA PRO A 250 -8.81 -22.71 -11.93
C PRO A 250 -8.32 -24.17 -11.84
N GLU A 251 -7.28 -24.50 -12.57
CA GLU A 251 -6.60 -25.80 -12.53
C GLU A 251 -5.77 -25.99 -11.24
N ILE A 252 -5.37 -24.90 -10.56
CA ILE A 252 -4.58 -24.96 -9.34
C ILE A 252 -5.54 -25.11 -8.15
N PRO A 253 -5.46 -26.24 -7.38
CA PRO A 253 -6.32 -26.45 -6.23
C PRO A 253 -5.99 -25.49 -5.08
N THR A 254 -6.88 -25.39 -4.10
CA THR A 254 -6.58 -24.68 -2.85
C THR A 254 -5.81 -25.58 -1.88
N VAL A 255 -5.14 -24.96 -0.91
CA VAL A 255 -4.50 -25.68 0.22
C VAL A 255 -5.56 -26.42 1.04
N ILE A 256 -6.77 -25.83 1.18
CA ILE A 256 -7.93 -26.47 1.85
C ILE A 256 -8.35 -27.74 1.11
N GLU A 257 -8.58 -27.68 -0.21
CA GLU A 257 -8.92 -28.85 -1.04
C GLU A 257 -7.84 -29.93 -0.98
N SER A 258 -6.60 -29.52 -0.74
CA SER A 258 -5.45 -30.41 -0.64
C SER A 258 -5.27 -31.08 0.73
N GLY A 259 -6.19 -30.83 1.66
CA GLY A 259 -6.24 -31.54 2.95
C GLY A 259 -5.70 -30.76 4.16
N VAL A 260 -5.63 -29.44 4.08
CA VAL A 260 -5.29 -28.54 5.20
C VAL A 260 -6.50 -27.63 5.50
N PRO A 261 -7.51 -28.14 6.24
CA PRO A 261 -8.73 -27.38 6.49
C PRO A 261 -8.44 -26.11 7.31
N GLY A 262 -9.12 -25.01 6.95
CA GLY A 262 -8.96 -23.72 7.63
C GLY A 262 -7.74 -22.90 7.21
N TYR A 263 -6.94 -23.37 6.27
CA TYR A 263 -5.82 -22.59 5.73
C TYR A 263 -6.33 -21.61 4.65
N ASP A 264 -6.72 -20.42 5.08
CA ASP A 264 -7.18 -19.32 4.20
C ASP A 264 -6.35 -18.08 4.47
N THR A 265 -5.50 -17.71 3.51
CA THR A 265 -4.61 -16.56 3.61
C THR A 265 -4.60 -15.78 2.30
N PHE A 266 -4.42 -14.47 2.40
CA PHE A 266 -4.36 -13.61 1.23
C PHE A 266 -3.30 -12.52 1.41
N ASP A 267 -2.81 -12.04 0.28
CA ASP A 267 -1.96 -10.87 0.18
C ASP A 267 -2.80 -9.66 -0.21
N TRP A 268 -2.49 -8.50 0.35
CA TRP A 268 -3.10 -7.23 -0.02
C TRP A 268 -2.03 -6.15 -0.13
N GLN A 269 -2.26 -5.18 -1.00
CA GLN A 269 -1.45 -3.98 -1.12
C GLN A 269 -2.32 -2.74 -1.12
N GLY A 270 -1.73 -1.63 -0.70
CA GLY A 270 -2.33 -0.31 -0.73
C GLY A 270 -1.26 0.77 -0.61
N ILE A 271 -1.70 2.00 -0.52
CA ILE A 271 -0.79 3.14 -0.38
C ILE A 271 -1.26 4.05 0.74
N VAL A 272 -0.30 4.53 1.51
CA VAL A 272 -0.49 5.48 2.60
C VAL A 272 0.44 6.67 2.43
N ALA A 273 0.15 7.76 3.13
CA ALA A 273 0.99 8.94 3.25
C ALA A 273 1.36 9.17 4.72
N PRO A 274 2.31 10.07 5.05
CA PRO A 274 2.53 10.57 6.40
C PRO A 274 1.26 11.18 6.97
N ARG A 275 1.06 11.05 8.27
CA ARG A 275 -0.06 11.72 8.96
C ARG A 275 0.00 13.23 8.76
N GLY A 276 -1.16 13.87 8.57
CA GLY A 276 -1.27 15.33 8.46
C GLY A 276 -1.26 15.87 7.04
N VAL A 277 -1.22 15.02 6.02
CA VAL A 277 -1.45 15.44 4.62
C VAL A 277 -2.82 16.11 4.50
N PRO A 278 -2.93 17.30 3.87
CA PRO A 278 -4.20 18.00 3.71
C PRO A 278 -5.27 17.14 3.05
N ARG A 279 -6.49 17.18 3.59
CA ARG A 279 -7.62 16.35 3.12
C ARG A 279 -7.85 16.44 1.62
N ALA A 280 -7.75 17.63 1.04
CA ALA A 280 -7.94 17.83 -0.39
C ALA A 280 -6.90 17.07 -1.24
N ILE A 281 -5.66 16.90 -0.74
CA ILE A 281 -4.62 16.10 -1.41
C ILE A 281 -4.92 14.61 -1.27
N VAL A 282 -5.37 14.16 -0.08
CA VAL A 282 -5.78 12.77 0.17
C VAL A 282 -6.92 12.39 -0.78
N ASP A 283 -7.96 13.21 -0.86
CA ASP A 283 -9.12 12.95 -1.70
C ASP A 283 -8.76 12.92 -3.18
N ARG A 284 -7.88 13.83 -3.63
CA ARG A 284 -7.39 13.84 -5.00
C ARG A 284 -6.57 12.58 -5.32
N LEU A 285 -5.62 12.20 -4.47
CA LEU A 285 -4.84 10.98 -4.66
C LEU A 285 -5.73 9.73 -4.67
N ASN A 286 -6.70 9.62 -3.74
CA ASN A 286 -7.67 8.54 -3.72
C ASN A 286 -8.45 8.45 -5.04
N ALA A 287 -8.98 9.58 -5.52
CA ALA A 287 -9.76 9.62 -6.77
C ALA A 287 -8.93 9.17 -7.98
N GLU A 288 -7.67 9.65 -8.11
CA GLU A 288 -6.81 9.28 -9.23
C GLU A 288 -6.41 7.80 -9.17
N TYR A 289 -6.01 7.28 -8.00
CA TYR A 289 -5.74 5.85 -7.83
C TYR A 289 -6.98 4.98 -8.07
N ALA A 290 -8.16 5.39 -7.59
CA ALA A 290 -9.40 4.66 -7.83
C ALA A 290 -9.74 4.60 -9.33
N LYS A 291 -9.49 5.68 -10.09
CA LYS A 291 -9.65 5.72 -11.54
C LYS A 291 -8.69 4.74 -12.23
N ILE A 292 -7.41 4.70 -11.80
CA ILE A 292 -6.42 3.75 -12.32
C ILE A 292 -6.89 2.31 -12.10
N LEU A 293 -7.28 1.96 -10.88
CA LEU A 293 -7.66 0.60 -10.50
C LEU A 293 -8.96 0.11 -11.16
N ARG A 294 -9.88 1.04 -11.49
CA ARG A 294 -11.11 0.75 -12.25
C ARG A 294 -10.89 0.77 -13.76
N GLY A 295 -9.75 1.26 -14.23
CA GLY A 295 -9.37 1.23 -15.64
C GLY A 295 -9.34 -0.21 -16.17
N LYS A 296 -9.88 -0.42 -17.38
CA LYS A 296 -10.03 -1.75 -17.98
C LYS A 296 -8.68 -2.45 -18.16
N ASP A 297 -7.67 -1.72 -18.61
CA ASP A 297 -6.30 -2.20 -18.83
C ASP A 297 -5.64 -2.69 -17.54
N VAL A 298 -5.75 -1.92 -16.44
CA VAL A 298 -5.21 -2.28 -15.14
C VAL A 298 -5.99 -3.45 -14.53
N SER A 299 -7.33 -3.36 -14.52
CA SER A 299 -8.17 -4.40 -13.93
C SER A 299 -8.03 -5.75 -14.64
N GLU A 300 -8.00 -5.79 -15.99
CA GLU A 300 -7.77 -7.00 -16.77
C GLU A 300 -6.38 -7.58 -16.53
N ARG A 301 -5.34 -6.72 -16.44
CA ARG A 301 -3.99 -7.17 -16.10
C ARG A 301 -3.92 -7.81 -14.72
N LEU A 302 -4.52 -7.17 -13.71
CA LEU A 302 -4.56 -7.73 -12.36
C LEU A 302 -5.30 -9.05 -12.31
N LEU A 303 -6.48 -9.14 -12.94
CA LEU A 303 -7.25 -10.37 -13.03
C LEU A 303 -6.47 -11.49 -13.73
N LYS A 304 -5.75 -11.18 -14.81
CA LYS A 304 -4.87 -12.15 -15.48
C LYS A 304 -3.79 -12.69 -14.55
N ASP A 305 -3.27 -11.87 -13.64
CA ASP A 305 -2.28 -12.29 -12.65
C ASP A 305 -2.92 -12.85 -11.37
N GLY A 306 -4.24 -13.09 -11.36
CA GLY A 306 -4.96 -13.67 -10.23
C GLY A 306 -5.18 -12.73 -9.05
N ILE A 307 -5.12 -11.44 -9.30
CA ILE A 307 -5.27 -10.37 -8.32
C ILE A 307 -6.56 -9.61 -8.61
N VAL A 308 -7.30 -9.25 -7.57
CA VAL A 308 -8.51 -8.43 -7.70
C VAL A 308 -8.18 -7.01 -7.26
N ALA A 309 -8.52 -6.03 -8.10
CA ALA A 309 -8.49 -4.63 -7.69
C ALA A 309 -9.56 -4.37 -6.62
N THR A 310 -9.17 -3.73 -5.53
CA THR A 310 -10.06 -3.45 -4.39
C THR A 310 -10.01 -1.97 -3.99
N PRO A 311 -10.34 -1.04 -4.92
CA PRO A 311 -10.29 0.38 -4.61
C PRO A 311 -11.28 0.72 -3.48
N SER A 312 -10.78 1.35 -2.43
CA SER A 312 -11.50 1.74 -1.23
C SER A 312 -11.50 3.25 -1.04
N THR A 313 -12.30 3.76 -0.13
CA THR A 313 -12.10 5.09 0.44
C THR A 313 -10.90 5.09 1.41
N PRO A 314 -10.35 6.27 1.76
CA PRO A 314 -9.31 6.36 2.79
C PRO A 314 -9.76 5.81 4.14
N GLU A 315 -11.01 6.08 4.53
CA GLU A 315 -11.60 5.64 5.80
C GLU A 315 -11.75 4.11 5.85
N GLU A 316 -12.28 3.50 4.79
CA GLU A 316 -12.40 2.04 4.67
C GLU A 316 -11.03 1.37 4.73
N PHE A 317 -10.02 1.93 4.06
CA PHE A 317 -8.67 1.36 4.09
C PHE A 317 -8.02 1.50 5.46
N GLY A 318 -8.21 2.63 6.15
CA GLY A 318 -7.72 2.82 7.51
C GLY A 318 -8.34 1.83 8.49
N ALA A 319 -9.67 1.64 8.41
CA ALA A 319 -10.39 0.66 9.21
C ALA A 319 -9.95 -0.78 8.92
N PHE A 320 -9.71 -1.11 7.63
CA PHE A 320 -9.19 -2.40 7.21
C PHE A 320 -7.80 -2.67 7.81
N ILE A 321 -6.85 -1.72 7.71
CA ILE A 321 -5.50 -1.89 8.30
C ILE A 321 -5.58 -2.12 9.82
N ALA A 322 -6.38 -1.34 10.53
CA ALA A 322 -6.55 -1.48 11.98
C ALA A 322 -7.14 -2.86 12.34
N HIS A 323 -8.13 -3.32 11.59
CA HIS A 323 -8.73 -4.64 11.77
C HIS A 323 -7.72 -5.76 11.51
N GLU A 324 -6.97 -5.69 10.40
CA GLU A 324 -5.95 -6.69 10.06
C GLU A 324 -4.86 -6.81 11.12
N ILE A 325 -4.42 -5.69 11.72
CA ILE A 325 -3.46 -5.73 12.82
C ILE A 325 -4.00 -6.55 14.00
N GLU A 326 -5.28 -6.38 14.35
CA GLU A 326 -5.89 -7.14 15.45
C GLU A 326 -6.09 -8.63 15.11
N VAL A 327 -6.48 -8.93 13.86
CA VAL A 327 -6.62 -10.33 13.38
C VAL A 327 -5.27 -11.03 13.42
N VAL A 328 -4.24 -10.40 12.84
CA VAL A 328 -2.89 -10.97 12.78
C VAL A 328 -2.30 -11.16 14.18
N ARG A 329 -2.54 -10.22 15.11
CA ARG A 329 -2.08 -10.34 16.50
C ARG A 329 -2.61 -11.63 17.15
N LYS A 330 -3.87 -11.97 16.93
CA LYS A 330 -4.48 -13.21 17.43
C LYS A 330 -3.84 -14.44 16.78
N ILE A 331 -3.63 -14.42 15.46
CA ILE A 331 -3.02 -15.54 14.73
C ILE A 331 -1.59 -15.77 15.22
N VAL A 332 -0.77 -14.74 15.33
CA VAL A 332 0.63 -14.83 15.81
C VAL A 332 0.67 -15.39 17.24
N ALA A 333 -0.21 -14.90 18.12
CA ALA A 333 -0.28 -15.40 19.50
C ALA A 333 -0.70 -16.88 19.59
N GLN A 334 -1.70 -17.30 18.80
CA GLN A 334 -2.18 -18.68 18.77
C GLN A 334 -1.17 -19.65 18.14
N ALA A 335 -0.47 -19.24 17.10
CA ALA A 335 0.52 -20.05 16.41
C ALA A 335 1.88 -20.08 17.14
N GLY A 336 2.07 -19.25 18.17
CA GLY A 336 3.33 -19.17 18.92
C GLY A 336 4.51 -18.68 18.06
N ILE A 337 4.23 -17.96 16.97
CA ILE A 337 5.25 -17.48 16.05
C ILE A 337 6.07 -16.39 16.73
N LYS A 338 7.37 -16.60 16.77
CA LYS A 338 8.35 -15.62 17.28
C LYS A 338 9.37 -15.31 16.20
N VAL A 339 9.87 -14.09 16.18
CA VAL A 339 11.07 -13.74 15.43
C VAL A 339 12.26 -13.72 16.40
N GLU A 340 13.29 -14.49 16.05
CA GLU A 340 14.54 -14.51 16.80
C GLU A 340 15.43 -13.32 16.42
#